data_c1101254e111c1a2d75b1d5a811d1a57
#
_entry.id   c1101254e111c1a2d75b1d5a811d1a57
#
_cell.length_a   1.000
_cell.length_b   1.000
_cell.length_c   1.000
_cell.angle_alpha   90.00
_cell.angle_beta   90.00
_cell.angle_gamma   90.00
#
_symmetry.space_group_name_H-M   'P 1'
#
loop_
_entity.id
_entity.type
_entity.pdbx_description
1 polymer ?
#
loop_
_entity_poly.entity_id
_entity_poly.type
_entity_poly.pdbx_seq_one_letter_code
_entity_poly.pdbx_strand_id
1 'polypeptide(L)'
;MQKFIVLVLLSIAFQIPAYAQNDTLPVATPKKGRSLLAFPVVARSIETDWSFGGAASFTFHLSKKDTATRTSNSQALILYSLQHQLVTAVNGSTYFPKEKYILNHQLSYSYFPDNFWGLGKYAPDSAKESYTFKQYYIYLHLMRNVGNNLFVGVLYEQQNLLGIKYQKGGLFDTEQIVGRNGYLVSGLGLSFTYDNRNNAFSPDDGYFAQVYFNHFDKVIGSSYNYTNVVVDLRLFKKIYKNQVLAMQAFSFSNIGTEVPLRSLASFGGSNSMRGYYDGRYRDKQQLVLQAEYRMPVYGRFGAVVFADMGDVGHTPTDFELNSLKYSYGGGVRFALDKKEKLNLRVDYGLAKGNNRGLYFQIGEAF
;
A
#
# COMPACT_ATOMS: atom_id res chain seq x y z
N MET A 1 -19.24 2.37 -32.18
CA MET A 1 -18.81 0.99 -32.52
C MET A 1 -17.34 0.84 -32.14
N GLN A 2 -17.04 0.38 -30.95
CA GLN A 2 -15.74 -0.20 -30.59
C GLN A 2 -16.05 -1.36 -29.65
N LYS A 3 -16.15 -2.54 -30.24
CA LYS A 3 -16.38 -3.81 -29.55
C LYS A 3 -15.04 -4.53 -29.36
N PHE A 4 -14.84 -5.05 -28.15
CA PHE A 4 -14.12 -6.28 -27.84
C PHE A 4 -12.73 -6.50 -28.45
N ILE A 5 -11.67 -6.11 -27.72
CA ILE A 5 -10.37 -6.80 -27.72
C ILE A 5 -9.91 -6.88 -26.26
N VAL A 6 -10.43 -7.82 -25.49
CA VAL A 6 -10.01 -8.11 -24.09
C VAL A 6 -9.67 -9.60 -23.89
N LEU A 7 -9.65 -10.42 -24.92
CA LEU A 7 -9.62 -11.88 -24.74
C LEU A 7 -8.46 -12.62 -25.42
N VAL A 8 -7.33 -12.00 -25.73
CA VAL A 8 -6.27 -12.71 -26.48
C VAL A 8 -4.88 -12.74 -25.81
N LEU A 9 -4.68 -12.14 -24.64
CA LEU A 9 -3.34 -12.18 -24.00
C LEU A 9 -3.21 -13.14 -22.80
N LEU A 10 -4.14 -14.05 -22.60
CA LEU A 10 -4.09 -15.07 -21.54
C LEU A 10 -3.71 -16.48 -22.05
N SER A 11 -3.33 -16.65 -23.30
CA SER A 11 -3.13 -17.98 -23.91
C SER A 11 -1.70 -18.40 -24.21
N ILE A 12 -0.66 -17.68 -23.77
CA ILE A 12 0.74 -18.04 -24.13
C ILE A 12 1.61 -18.47 -22.93
N ALA A 13 1.10 -18.65 -21.73
CA ALA A 13 1.93 -19.00 -20.58
C ALA A 13 1.65 -20.35 -19.90
N PHE A 14 0.79 -21.25 -20.42
CA PHE A 14 0.58 -22.54 -19.80
C PHE A 14 0.33 -23.65 -20.81
N GLN A 15 1.40 -24.12 -21.46
CA GLN A 15 1.46 -25.50 -21.94
C GLN A 15 2.39 -26.29 -21.01
N ILE A 16 1.86 -26.73 -19.88
CA ILE A 16 2.39 -27.86 -19.11
C ILE A 16 1.44 -29.01 -19.35
N PRO A 17 1.90 -30.17 -19.89
CA PRO A 17 1.03 -31.31 -20.14
C PRO A 17 0.44 -31.83 -18.83
N ALA A 18 -0.89 -31.93 -18.78
CA ALA A 18 -1.61 -32.59 -17.72
C ALA A 18 -1.38 -34.10 -17.81
N TYR A 19 -0.48 -34.64 -17.03
CA TYR A 19 -0.48 -36.07 -16.71
C TYR A 19 -1.36 -36.26 -15.47
N ALA A 20 -2.57 -36.77 -15.72
CA ALA A 20 -3.37 -37.39 -14.69
C ALA A 20 -2.73 -38.72 -14.32
N GLN A 21 -2.10 -38.82 -13.18
CA GLN A 21 -1.75 -40.08 -12.55
C GLN A 21 -2.12 -40.01 -11.07
N ASN A 22 -3.04 -40.89 -10.68
CA ASN A 22 -3.31 -41.22 -9.31
C ASN A 22 -2.08 -41.89 -8.71
N ASP A 23 -1.26 -41.10 -8.01
CA ASP A 23 -0.32 -41.65 -7.07
C ASP A 23 -0.32 -40.73 -5.85
N THR A 24 -0.52 -41.35 -4.70
CA THR A 24 -0.30 -40.76 -3.38
C THR A 24 1.17 -40.34 -3.26
N LEU A 25 1.47 -39.14 -3.76
CA LEU A 25 2.76 -38.55 -3.57
C LEU A 25 2.91 -38.21 -2.09
N PRO A 26 4.06 -38.57 -1.46
CA PRO A 26 4.33 -38.19 -0.10
C PRO A 26 4.27 -36.66 -0.05
N VAL A 27 3.53 -36.14 0.94
CA VAL A 27 3.51 -34.71 1.26
C VAL A 27 4.95 -34.25 1.36
N ALA A 28 5.43 -33.56 0.33
CA ALA A 28 6.75 -32.97 0.36
C ALA A 28 6.76 -31.95 1.50
N THR A 29 7.39 -32.32 2.59
CA THR A 29 7.74 -31.37 3.65
C THR A 29 8.42 -30.18 2.97
N PRO A 30 7.96 -28.95 3.19
CA PRO A 30 8.57 -27.79 2.55
C PRO A 30 10.06 -27.78 2.90
N LYS A 31 10.91 -27.88 1.89
CA LYS A 31 12.34 -27.74 2.09
C LYS A 31 12.57 -26.38 2.75
N LYS A 32 12.95 -26.40 4.03
CA LYS A 32 13.43 -25.22 4.76
C LYS A 32 14.67 -24.68 4.03
N GLY A 33 14.46 -23.81 3.05
CA GLY A 33 15.51 -23.28 2.21
C GLY A 33 15.22 -21.84 1.84
N ARG A 34 16.21 -21.20 1.31
CA ARG A 34 16.09 -19.93 0.61
C ARG A 34 15.38 -20.19 -0.71
N SER A 35 14.43 -19.33 -1.08
CA SER A 35 13.76 -19.38 -2.39
C SER A 35 13.83 -18.01 -3.04
N LEU A 36 14.14 -18.01 -4.33
CA LEU A 36 14.08 -16.82 -5.17
C LEU A 36 13.10 -17.10 -6.30
N LEU A 37 12.10 -16.27 -6.41
CA LEU A 37 11.09 -16.29 -7.46
C LEU A 37 11.12 -14.94 -8.16
N ALA A 38 11.28 -14.94 -9.49
CA ALA A 38 11.20 -13.73 -10.32
C ALA A 38 10.11 -13.92 -11.38
N PHE A 39 9.34 -12.88 -11.64
CA PHE A 39 8.23 -12.91 -12.58
C PHE A 39 7.98 -11.54 -13.20
N PRO A 40 7.44 -11.48 -14.44
CA PRO A 40 6.99 -10.24 -15.03
C PRO A 40 5.77 -9.71 -14.26
N VAL A 41 5.67 -8.39 -14.18
CA VAL A 41 4.55 -7.68 -13.54
C VAL A 41 3.88 -6.80 -14.56
N VAL A 42 2.56 -6.91 -14.61
CA VAL A 42 1.67 -5.98 -15.29
C VAL A 42 0.72 -5.42 -14.23
N ALA A 43 0.70 -4.10 -14.10
CA ALA A 43 -0.17 -3.40 -13.16
C ALA A 43 -0.92 -2.28 -13.88
N ARG A 44 -2.02 -1.83 -13.28
CA ARG A 44 -2.77 -0.67 -13.75
C ARG A 44 -3.38 0.07 -12.58
N SER A 45 -3.31 1.39 -12.65
CA SER A 45 -4.05 2.29 -11.78
C SER A 45 -4.45 3.55 -12.56
N ILE A 46 -5.23 4.41 -11.94
CA ILE A 46 -5.63 5.69 -12.56
C ILE A 46 -4.48 6.68 -12.62
N GLU A 47 -3.47 6.52 -11.76
CA GLU A 47 -2.27 7.35 -11.69
C GLU A 47 -1.24 6.98 -12.76
N THR A 48 -1.13 5.68 -13.03
CA THR A 48 -0.05 5.13 -13.86
C THR A 48 -0.51 4.74 -15.26
N ASP A 49 -1.83 4.53 -15.44
CA ASP A 49 -2.36 3.71 -16.53
C ASP A 49 -1.66 2.33 -16.50
N TRP A 50 -1.39 1.72 -17.64
CA TRP A 50 -0.67 0.46 -17.66
C TRP A 50 0.80 0.64 -17.30
N SER A 51 1.28 -0.24 -16.44
CA SER A 51 2.67 -0.34 -16.00
C SER A 51 3.20 -1.73 -16.26
N PHE A 52 4.43 -1.83 -16.74
CA PHE A 52 5.10 -3.07 -17.08
C PHE A 52 6.44 -3.14 -16.38
N GLY A 53 6.84 -4.33 -15.98
CA GLY A 53 8.11 -4.50 -15.31
C GLY A 53 8.33 -5.90 -14.79
N GLY A 54 9.09 -6.01 -13.72
CA GLY A 54 9.40 -7.28 -13.08
C GLY A 54 9.43 -7.17 -11.58
N ALA A 55 9.15 -8.28 -10.92
CA ALA A 55 9.33 -8.43 -9.49
C ALA A 55 10.17 -9.67 -9.19
N ALA A 56 10.93 -9.61 -8.10
CA ALA A 56 11.62 -10.74 -7.54
C ALA A 56 11.29 -10.85 -6.05
N SER A 57 10.97 -12.04 -5.59
CA SER A 57 10.71 -12.32 -4.18
C SER A 57 11.74 -13.29 -3.66
N PHE A 58 12.47 -12.88 -2.63
CA PHE A 58 13.43 -13.70 -1.92
C PHE A 58 12.88 -14.04 -0.54
N THR A 59 12.68 -15.33 -0.28
CA THR A 59 12.22 -15.82 1.03
C THR A 59 13.30 -16.61 1.73
N PHE A 60 13.40 -16.46 3.04
CA PHE A 60 14.43 -17.10 3.83
C PHE A 60 14.04 -17.25 5.31
N HIS A 61 14.77 -18.12 6.02
CA HIS A 61 14.72 -18.24 7.48
C HIS A 61 16.11 -17.94 8.04
N LEU A 62 16.18 -17.11 9.07
CA LEU A 62 17.45 -16.82 9.75
C LEU A 62 17.96 -18.02 10.55
N SER A 63 17.06 -18.87 11.07
CA SER A 63 17.41 -20.10 11.79
C SER A 63 16.72 -21.32 11.17
N LYS A 64 17.50 -22.32 10.78
CA LYS A 64 16.99 -23.59 10.25
C LYS A 64 16.30 -24.45 11.34
N LYS A 65 16.61 -24.21 12.61
CA LYS A 65 16.08 -24.98 13.77
C LYS A 65 14.73 -24.42 14.25
N ASP A 66 14.43 -23.18 13.95
CA ASP A 66 13.19 -22.52 14.38
C ASP A 66 12.07 -22.75 13.35
N THR A 67 11.07 -23.54 13.76
CA THR A 67 9.92 -23.89 12.91
C THR A 67 8.70 -23.01 13.16
N ALA A 68 8.70 -22.24 14.24
CA ALA A 68 7.57 -21.40 14.65
C ALA A 68 7.64 -19.98 14.08
N THR A 69 8.86 -19.50 13.78
CA THR A 69 9.06 -18.16 13.22
C THR A 69 8.56 -18.08 11.78
N ARG A 70 7.82 -17.04 11.46
CA ARG A 70 7.37 -16.72 10.10
C ARG A 70 8.55 -16.64 9.12
N THR A 71 8.28 -16.95 7.85
CA THR A 71 9.27 -16.82 6.77
C THR A 71 9.58 -15.35 6.51
N SER A 72 10.86 -14.99 6.59
CA SER A 72 11.34 -13.67 6.18
C SER A 72 11.24 -13.52 4.66
N ASN A 73 10.96 -12.29 4.20
CA ASN A 73 10.90 -11.99 2.78
C ASN A 73 11.56 -10.65 2.47
N SER A 74 12.09 -10.54 1.27
CA SER A 74 12.50 -9.29 0.65
C SER A 74 12.06 -9.32 -0.80
N GLN A 75 11.37 -8.28 -1.25
CA GLN A 75 10.81 -8.18 -2.59
C GLN A 75 11.45 -6.99 -3.30
N ALA A 76 11.91 -7.21 -4.51
CA ALA A 76 12.37 -6.17 -5.41
C ALA A 76 11.36 -5.98 -6.53
N LEU A 77 11.11 -4.73 -6.90
CA LEU A 77 10.16 -4.34 -7.94
C LEU A 77 10.80 -3.28 -8.84
N ILE A 78 10.59 -3.41 -10.13
CA ILE A 78 10.81 -2.34 -11.12
C ILE A 78 9.59 -2.24 -12.02
N LEU A 79 9.02 -1.04 -12.14
CA LEU A 79 7.87 -0.76 -13.00
C LEU A 79 8.12 0.51 -13.82
N TYR A 80 7.72 0.47 -15.08
CA TYR A 80 7.62 1.63 -15.95
C TYR A 80 6.19 1.75 -16.50
N SER A 81 5.62 2.94 -16.41
CA SER A 81 4.23 3.19 -16.76
C SER A 81 4.07 3.92 -18.11
N LEU A 82 2.87 3.81 -18.70
CA LEU A 82 2.52 4.58 -19.90
C LEU A 82 2.43 6.10 -19.63
N GLN A 83 2.33 6.50 -18.36
CA GLN A 83 2.42 7.91 -17.93
C GLN A 83 3.88 8.34 -17.68
N HIS A 84 4.87 7.58 -18.21
CA HIS A 84 6.30 7.85 -18.08
C HIS A 84 6.83 7.87 -16.63
N GLN A 85 6.19 7.13 -15.72
CA GLN A 85 6.66 6.97 -14.36
C GLN A 85 7.62 5.76 -14.29
N LEU A 86 8.68 5.89 -13.49
CA LEU A 86 9.58 4.80 -13.13
C LEU A 86 9.52 4.61 -11.62
N VAL A 87 9.26 3.39 -11.18
CA VAL A 87 9.29 3.02 -9.76
C VAL A 87 10.21 1.82 -9.60
N THR A 88 11.17 1.95 -8.71
CA THR A 88 11.99 0.83 -8.24
C THR A 88 11.89 0.76 -6.73
N ALA A 89 11.68 -0.44 -6.18
CA ALA A 89 11.54 -0.62 -4.75
C ALA A 89 12.13 -1.95 -4.30
N VAL A 90 12.65 -1.95 -3.08
CA VAL A 90 12.95 -3.16 -2.31
C VAL A 90 12.22 -3.01 -0.98
N ASN A 91 11.37 -3.96 -0.66
CA ASN A 91 10.62 -3.96 0.60
C ASN A 91 10.52 -5.38 1.18
N GLY A 92 10.25 -5.48 2.46
CA GLY A 92 10.06 -6.78 3.08
C GLY A 92 10.09 -6.76 4.60
N SER A 93 10.01 -7.97 5.15
CA SER A 93 10.05 -8.21 6.59
C SER A 93 11.04 -9.30 6.92
N THR A 94 11.93 -9.03 7.86
CA THR A 94 12.87 -10.00 8.41
C THR A 94 12.42 -10.40 9.81
N TYR A 95 12.08 -11.67 9.97
CA TYR A 95 11.67 -12.25 11.26
C TYR A 95 12.86 -12.92 11.92
N PHE A 96 13.24 -12.43 13.09
CA PHE A 96 14.29 -13.04 13.92
C PHE A 96 13.75 -14.25 14.68
N PRO A 97 14.62 -15.15 15.14
CA PRO A 97 14.20 -16.38 15.83
C PRO A 97 13.17 -16.13 16.94
N LYS A 98 12.11 -16.97 16.97
CA LYS A 98 10.95 -16.87 17.87
C LYS A 98 10.22 -15.54 17.78
N GLU A 99 10.38 -14.84 16.65
CA GLU A 99 9.83 -13.49 16.40
C GLU A 99 10.16 -12.48 17.51
N LYS A 100 11.34 -12.66 18.15
CA LYS A 100 11.80 -11.73 19.18
C LYS A 100 11.96 -10.31 18.64
N TYR A 101 12.41 -10.18 17.39
CA TYR A 101 12.47 -8.94 16.65
C TYR A 101 11.88 -9.12 15.25
N ILE A 102 11.30 -8.06 14.71
CA ILE A 102 10.83 -7.97 13.32
C ILE A 102 11.40 -6.68 12.76
N LEU A 103 12.11 -6.77 11.63
CA LEU A 103 12.58 -5.61 10.87
C LEU A 103 11.79 -5.50 9.57
N ASN A 104 10.94 -4.49 9.47
CA ASN A 104 10.34 -4.09 8.20
C ASN A 104 11.24 -3.05 7.52
N HIS A 105 11.42 -3.19 6.21
CA HIS A 105 12.25 -2.30 5.43
C HIS A 105 11.60 -1.97 4.10
N GLN A 106 11.79 -0.73 3.66
CA GLN A 106 11.44 -0.26 2.32
C GLN A 106 12.48 0.74 1.87
N LEU A 107 13.04 0.50 0.68
CA LEU A 107 13.89 1.43 -0.05
C LEU A 107 13.32 1.59 -1.44
N SER A 108 13.12 2.81 -1.89
CA SER A 108 12.60 3.02 -3.24
C SER A 108 13.20 4.26 -3.89
N TYR A 109 13.22 4.20 -5.21
CA TYR A 109 13.43 5.34 -6.08
C TYR A 109 12.27 5.43 -7.04
N SER A 110 11.77 6.64 -7.25
CA SER A 110 10.76 6.91 -8.26
C SER A 110 11.05 8.20 -9.02
N TYR A 111 10.76 8.18 -10.31
CA TYR A 111 10.50 9.36 -11.13
C TYR A 111 9.01 9.38 -11.44
N PHE A 112 8.31 10.44 -11.03
CA PHE A 112 6.86 10.41 -11.03
C PHE A 112 6.27 11.72 -11.57
N PRO A 113 5.77 11.75 -12.83
CA PRO A 113 4.75 12.69 -13.23
C PRO A 113 3.47 12.46 -12.43
N ASP A 114 2.97 13.48 -11.75
CA ASP A 114 1.83 13.41 -10.83
C ASP A 114 0.91 14.63 -11.05
N ASN A 115 -0.26 14.61 -10.43
CA ASN A 115 -1.22 15.67 -10.50
C ASN A 115 -1.51 16.27 -9.10
N PHE A 116 -1.80 17.54 -9.09
CA PHE A 116 -2.16 18.33 -7.92
C PHE A 116 -3.42 19.13 -8.19
N TRP A 117 -4.31 19.26 -7.20
CA TRP A 117 -5.59 19.99 -7.31
C TRP A 117 -5.74 21.09 -6.27
N GLY A 118 -4.70 21.41 -5.51
CA GLY A 118 -4.74 22.26 -4.32
C GLY A 118 -4.81 21.45 -3.04
N LEU A 119 -4.79 22.17 -1.92
CA LEU A 119 -4.88 21.59 -0.58
C LEU A 119 -6.33 21.60 -0.09
N GLY A 120 -6.62 20.66 0.84
CA GLY A 120 -7.89 20.60 1.54
C GLY A 120 -8.99 19.78 0.85
N LYS A 121 -10.06 19.59 1.60
CA LYS A 121 -11.21 18.75 1.24
C LYS A 121 -12.11 19.31 0.14
N TYR A 122 -11.98 20.58 -0.18
CA TYR A 122 -12.81 21.29 -1.17
C TYR A 122 -12.07 21.62 -2.47
N ALA A 123 -10.83 21.13 -2.66
CA ALA A 123 -10.06 21.35 -3.88
C ALA A 123 -10.88 20.92 -5.13
N PRO A 124 -11.19 21.84 -6.09
CA PRO A 124 -12.08 21.57 -7.21
C PRO A 124 -11.41 20.69 -8.27
N ASP A 125 -12.22 19.92 -9.02
CA ASP A 125 -11.70 19.06 -10.10
C ASP A 125 -11.05 19.87 -11.23
N SER A 126 -11.51 21.11 -11.45
CA SER A 126 -10.97 22.04 -12.47
C SER A 126 -9.58 22.57 -12.16
N ALA A 127 -9.12 22.47 -10.91
CA ALA A 127 -7.82 22.99 -10.47
C ALA A 127 -6.63 22.06 -10.77
N LYS A 128 -6.85 21.02 -11.58
CA LYS A 128 -5.83 20.03 -11.90
C LYS A 128 -4.60 20.64 -12.56
N GLU A 129 -3.44 20.49 -11.93
CA GLU A 129 -2.13 20.87 -12.45
C GLU A 129 -1.18 19.68 -12.39
N SER A 130 -0.35 19.51 -13.43
CA SER A 130 0.65 18.43 -13.47
C SER A 130 2.00 18.93 -12.98
N TYR A 131 2.68 18.10 -12.23
CA TYR A 131 4.05 18.33 -11.79
C TYR A 131 4.87 17.04 -11.87
N THR A 132 6.19 17.14 -11.83
CA THR A 132 7.08 15.98 -11.86
C THR A 132 8.09 16.07 -10.73
N PHE A 133 8.55 14.93 -10.23
CA PHE A 133 9.57 14.86 -9.20
C PHE A 133 10.37 13.57 -9.28
N LYS A 134 11.53 13.55 -8.64
CA LYS A 134 12.29 12.37 -8.30
C LYS A 134 12.26 12.18 -6.80
N GLN A 135 12.05 10.96 -6.33
CA GLN A 135 11.98 10.65 -4.92
C GLN A 135 12.86 9.47 -4.57
N TYR A 136 13.69 9.64 -3.54
CA TYR A 136 14.32 8.56 -2.80
C TYR A 136 13.60 8.41 -1.47
N TYR A 137 13.27 7.19 -1.10
CA TYR A 137 12.54 6.90 0.13
C TYR A 137 13.18 5.73 0.86
N ILE A 138 13.40 5.90 2.16
CA ILE A 138 13.92 4.90 3.08
C ILE A 138 12.96 4.81 4.27
N TYR A 139 12.53 3.61 4.58
CA TYR A 139 11.75 3.31 5.78
C TYR A 139 12.30 2.04 6.43
N LEU A 140 12.67 2.15 7.70
CA LEU A 140 13.16 1.06 8.53
C LEU A 140 12.34 1.05 9.82
N HIS A 141 11.77 -0.10 10.16
CA HIS A 141 10.96 -0.25 11.36
C HIS A 141 11.35 -1.53 12.09
N LEU A 142 12.09 -1.37 13.17
CA LEU A 142 12.53 -2.46 14.03
C LEU A 142 11.59 -2.57 15.23
N MET A 143 10.91 -3.72 15.35
CA MET A 143 9.97 -4.01 16.42
C MET A 143 10.53 -5.14 17.31
N ARG A 144 10.33 -5.03 18.62
CA ARG A 144 10.60 -6.06 19.62
C ARG A 144 9.29 -6.64 20.12
N ASN A 145 9.17 -7.95 20.12
CA ASN A 145 8.08 -8.66 20.77
C ASN A 145 8.21 -8.53 22.30
N VAL A 146 7.20 -7.99 22.94
CA VAL A 146 7.12 -7.84 24.40
C VAL A 146 6.14 -8.83 25.05
N GLY A 147 5.61 -9.77 24.27
CA GLY A 147 4.66 -10.81 24.68
C GLY A 147 3.24 -10.54 24.19
N ASN A 148 2.42 -11.59 24.18
CA ASN A 148 0.98 -11.53 23.87
C ASN A 148 0.64 -10.80 22.55
N ASN A 149 1.43 -11.04 21.48
CA ASN A 149 1.30 -10.40 20.18
C ASN A 149 1.49 -8.86 20.21
N LEU A 150 2.08 -8.34 21.26
CA LEU A 150 2.43 -6.92 21.40
C LEU A 150 3.89 -6.69 20.99
N PHE A 151 4.09 -5.63 20.22
CA PHE A 151 5.41 -5.21 19.74
C PHE A 151 5.61 -3.73 20.04
N VAL A 152 6.80 -3.39 20.51
CA VAL A 152 7.27 -2.00 20.63
C VAL A 152 8.40 -1.81 19.64
N GLY A 153 8.37 -0.71 18.88
CA GLY A 153 9.32 -0.50 17.81
C GLY A 153 9.90 0.89 17.76
N VAL A 154 11.04 0.97 17.07
CA VAL A 154 11.66 2.22 16.63
C VAL A 154 11.62 2.26 15.11
N LEU A 155 11.37 3.44 14.57
CA LEU A 155 11.31 3.63 13.11
C LEU A 155 12.20 4.78 12.68
N TYR A 156 12.77 4.64 11.49
CA TYR A 156 13.48 5.68 10.77
C TYR A 156 12.85 5.84 9.41
N GLU A 157 12.57 7.06 9.04
CA GLU A 157 12.01 7.42 7.74
C GLU A 157 12.80 8.56 7.13
N GLN A 158 13.15 8.43 5.86
CA GLN A 158 13.78 9.47 5.08
C GLN A 158 13.08 9.60 3.72
N GLN A 159 12.75 10.81 3.35
CA GLN A 159 12.21 11.15 2.04
C GLN A 159 13.01 12.29 1.44
N ASN A 160 13.57 12.07 0.25
CA ASN A 160 14.31 13.09 -0.50
C ASN A 160 13.62 13.35 -1.83
N LEU A 161 13.06 14.53 -2.01
CA LEU A 161 12.44 14.99 -3.26
C LEU A 161 13.37 15.94 -3.99
N LEU A 162 13.63 15.62 -5.26
CA LEU A 162 14.57 16.36 -6.11
C LEU A 162 13.93 16.65 -7.47
N GLY A 163 14.40 17.74 -8.10
CA GLY A 163 14.06 18.05 -9.47
C GLY A 163 12.57 18.25 -9.72
N ILE A 164 11.88 18.85 -8.77
CA ILE A 164 10.45 19.16 -8.90
C ILE A 164 10.29 20.19 -10.04
N LYS A 165 9.40 19.86 -10.97
CA LYS A 165 9.04 20.74 -12.09
C LYS A 165 7.53 20.92 -12.09
N TYR A 166 7.07 22.15 -12.12
CA TYR A 166 5.68 22.56 -12.15
C TYR A 166 5.51 23.80 -13.02
N GLN A 167 4.29 24.18 -13.35
CA GLN A 167 4.00 25.38 -14.14
C GLN A 167 4.19 26.63 -13.30
N LYS A 168 5.06 27.53 -13.73
CA LYS A 168 5.23 28.83 -13.06
C LYS A 168 3.95 29.67 -13.19
N GLY A 169 3.55 30.26 -12.07
CA GLY A 169 2.30 31.03 -11.98
C GLY A 169 1.04 30.14 -11.92
N GLY A 170 1.18 28.83 -11.93
CA GLY A 170 0.09 27.88 -11.68
C GLY A 170 -0.23 27.75 -10.19
N LEU A 171 -1.17 26.86 -9.88
CA LEU A 171 -1.66 26.64 -8.52
C LEU A 171 -0.55 26.21 -7.56
N PHE A 172 0.33 25.33 -8.00
CA PHE A 172 1.47 24.84 -7.20
C PHE A 172 2.43 25.95 -6.76
N ASP A 173 2.57 26.98 -7.61
CA ASP A 173 3.42 28.14 -7.34
C ASP A 173 2.71 29.22 -6.53
N THR A 174 1.47 29.55 -6.88
CA THR A 174 0.67 30.60 -6.24
C THR A 174 0.26 30.24 -4.81
N GLU A 175 -0.06 28.98 -4.52
CA GLU A 175 -0.30 28.48 -3.15
C GLU A 175 0.99 28.35 -2.33
N GLN A 176 2.16 28.63 -2.91
CA GLN A 176 3.46 28.52 -2.24
C GLN A 176 3.67 27.19 -1.52
N ILE A 177 3.35 26.10 -2.20
CA ILE A 177 3.38 24.75 -1.63
C ILE A 177 4.73 24.47 -0.95
N VAL A 178 4.67 24.05 0.32
CA VAL A 178 5.85 23.73 1.12
C VAL A 178 6.63 22.60 0.45
N GLY A 179 7.92 22.80 0.24
CA GLY A 179 8.81 21.83 -0.41
C GLY A 179 8.79 21.85 -1.94
N ARG A 180 8.12 22.84 -2.61
CA ARG A 180 8.01 22.91 -4.08
C ARG A 180 9.36 23.02 -4.82
N ASN A 181 10.43 23.40 -4.13
CA ASN A 181 11.78 23.48 -4.72
C ASN A 181 12.64 22.23 -4.46
N GLY A 182 12.06 21.20 -3.86
CA GLY A 182 12.79 20.02 -3.39
C GLY A 182 13.12 20.11 -1.89
N TYR A 183 13.29 18.94 -1.27
CA TYR A 183 13.57 18.87 0.16
C TYR A 183 14.08 17.47 0.56
N LEU A 184 14.75 17.43 1.69
CA LEU A 184 15.05 16.21 2.43
C LEU A 184 14.30 16.26 3.76
N VAL A 185 13.55 15.22 4.11
CA VAL A 185 13.04 15.05 5.47
C VAL A 185 13.54 13.73 6.03
N SER A 186 13.90 13.77 7.32
CA SER A 186 14.46 12.65 8.06
C SER A 186 13.79 12.61 9.43
N GLY A 187 13.24 11.46 9.81
CA GLY A 187 12.45 11.30 11.03
C GLY A 187 12.83 10.05 11.80
N LEU A 188 12.74 10.16 13.12
CA LEU A 188 12.84 9.05 14.06
C LEU A 188 11.54 8.91 14.84
N GLY A 189 11.14 7.68 15.11
CA GLY A 189 9.86 7.45 15.75
C GLY A 189 9.79 6.20 16.62
N LEU A 190 8.66 6.12 17.31
CA LEU A 190 8.28 5.00 18.17
C LEU A 190 6.95 4.42 17.70
N SER A 191 6.78 3.11 17.86
CA SER A 191 5.56 2.40 17.51
C SER A 191 5.13 1.42 18.59
N PHE A 192 3.80 1.23 18.64
CA PHE A 192 3.14 0.20 19.42
C PHE A 192 2.24 -0.58 18.47
N THR A 193 2.44 -1.90 18.39
CA THR A 193 1.69 -2.75 17.47
C THR A 193 1.15 -3.97 18.20
N TYR A 194 -0.13 -4.26 18.01
CA TYR A 194 -0.74 -5.54 18.34
C TYR A 194 -1.12 -6.26 17.05
N ASP A 195 -0.61 -7.47 16.82
CA ASP A 195 -0.85 -8.24 15.60
C ASP A 195 -1.06 -9.71 15.91
N ASN A 196 -2.31 -10.14 15.93
CA ASN A 196 -2.68 -11.55 16.06
C ASN A 196 -3.33 -12.12 14.79
N ARG A 197 -3.16 -11.48 13.65
CA ARG A 197 -3.68 -11.98 12.38
C ARG A 197 -3.08 -13.34 12.05
N ASN A 198 -3.92 -14.23 11.54
CA ASN A 198 -3.52 -15.58 11.18
C ASN A 198 -2.72 -15.66 9.87
N ASN A 199 -2.67 -14.60 9.07
CA ASN A 199 -1.90 -14.50 7.83
C ASN A 199 -1.51 -13.04 7.55
N ALA A 200 -0.33 -12.83 6.96
CA ALA A 200 0.17 -11.49 6.67
C ALA A 200 -0.36 -10.92 5.33
N PHE A 201 -0.67 -11.78 4.34
CA PHE A 201 -1.05 -11.36 2.98
C PHE A 201 -2.55 -11.24 2.78
N SER A 202 -3.32 -12.23 3.24
CA SER A 202 -4.78 -12.21 3.17
C SER A 202 -5.35 -12.85 4.44
N PRO A 203 -5.37 -12.09 5.54
CA PRO A 203 -5.92 -12.57 6.80
C PRO A 203 -7.41 -12.84 6.68
N ASP A 204 -7.87 -13.91 7.33
CA ASP A 204 -9.28 -14.25 7.42
C ASP A 204 -9.79 -14.25 8.86
N ASP A 205 -8.89 -14.04 9.82
CA ASP A 205 -9.21 -13.91 11.24
C ASP A 205 -8.13 -13.11 11.97
N GLY A 206 -8.53 -12.37 13.01
CA GLY A 206 -7.65 -11.64 13.89
C GLY A 206 -7.74 -10.11 13.75
N TYR A 207 -6.88 -9.44 14.49
CA TYR A 207 -6.80 -8.00 14.62
C TYR A 207 -5.39 -7.52 14.33
N PHE A 208 -5.31 -6.32 13.79
CA PHE A 208 -4.08 -5.53 13.72
C PHE A 208 -4.38 -4.15 14.27
N ALA A 209 -3.59 -3.68 15.23
CA ALA A 209 -3.68 -2.34 15.74
C ALA A 209 -2.27 -1.77 15.86
N GLN A 210 -2.01 -0.67 15.18
CA GLN A 210 -0.73 0.01 15.23
C GLN A 210 -0.92 1.50 15.46
N VAL A 211 -0.13 2.03 16.37
CA VAL A 211 0.05 3.47 16.57
C VAL A 211 1.53 3.76 16.46
N TYR A 212 1.91 4.75 15.68
CA TYR A 212 3.28 5.25 15.68
C TYR A 212 3.35 6.76 15.62
N PHE A 213 4.43 7.29 16.18
CA PHE A 213 4.82 8.69 16.18
C PHE A 213 6.15 8.79 15.49
N ASN A 214 6.29 9.65 14.50
CA ASN A 214 7.54 9.87 13.79
C ASN A 214 7.83 11.38 13.75
N HIS A 215 8.91 11.79 14.40
CA HIS A 215 9.32 13.18 14.49
C HIS A 215 10.44 13.48 13.51
N PHE A 216 10.19 14.44 12.63
CA PHE A 216 11.14 14.95 11.64
C PHE A 216 11.75 16.22 12.17
N ASP A 217 13.09 16.28 12.23
CA ASP A 217 13.81 17.38 12.85
C ASP A 217 15.10 17.73 12.10
N LYS A 218 15.45 19.02 12.13
CA LYS A 218 16.68 19.53 11.51
C LYS A 218 17.94 18.90 12.10
N VAL A 219 17.94 18.51 13.37
CA VAL A 219 19.06 17.84 14.04
C VAL A 219 19.44 16.52 13.38
N ILE A 220 18.46 15.81 12.78
CA ILE A 220 18.69 14.56 12.06
C ILE A 220 18.66 14.75 10.52
N GLY A 221 18.84 15.98 10.06
CA GLY A 221 18.99 16.32 8.64
C GLY A 221 17.68 16.62 7.90
N SER A 222 16.58 16.84 8.60
CA SER A 222 15.31 17.24 7.97
C SER A 222 15.30 18.72 7.60
N SER A 223 14.76 19.06 6.44
CA SER A 223 14.53 20.47 6.03
C SER A 223 13.40 21.14 6.82
N TYR A 224 12.47 20.33 7.36
CA TYR A 224 11.27 20.79 8.07
C TYR A 224 11.10 20.07 9.39
N ASN A 225 10.46 20.75 10.36
CA ASN A 225 10.16 20.20 11.68
C ASN A 225 8.66 19.93 11.78
N TYR A 226 8.27 18.66 11.91
CA TYR A 226 6.89 18.23 12.11
C TYR A 226 6.84 16.82 12.68
N THR A 227 5.68 16.40 13.15
CA THR A 227 5.48 15.04 13.69
C THR A 227 4.33 14.37 12.96
N ASN A 228 4.53 13.15 12.50
CA ASN A 228 3.46 12.27 12.04
C ASN A 228 2.94 11.44 13.21
N VAL A 229 1.63 11.33 13.30
CA VAL A 229 0.92 10.38 14.18
C VAL A 229 0.05 9.52 13.29
N VAL A 230 0.25 8.21 13.32
CA VAL A 230 -0.52 7.28 12.49
C VAL A 230 -1.19 6.24 13.36
N VAL A 231 -2.46 6.00 13.09
CA VAL A 231 -3.27 4.95 13.71
C VAL A 231 -3.83 4.07 12.62
N ASP A 232 -3.55 2.78 12.69
CA ASP A 232 -4.07 1.77 11.76
C ASP A 232 -4.69 0.62 12.55
N LEU A 233 -6.00 0.52 12.46
CA LEU A 233 -6.79 -0.52 13.13
C LEU A 233 -7.45 -1.39 12.08
N ARG A 234 -7.23 -2.70 12.14
CA ARG A 234 -7.81 -3.67 11.20
C ARG A 234 -8.46 -4.82 11.94
N LEU A 235 -9.59 -5.26 11.43
CA LEU A 235 -10.35 -6.41 11.90
C LEU A 235 -10.59 -7.35 10.73
N PHE A 236 -10.34 -8.63 10.94
CA PHE A 236 -10.65 -9.70 10.00
C PHE A 236 -11.48 -10.76 10.69
N LYS A 237 -12.62 -11.11 10.12
CA LYS A 237 -13.51 -12.10 10.71
C LYS A 237 -14.16 -12.98 9.66
N LYS A 238 -14.02 -14.29 9.80
CA LYS A 238 -14.84 -15.26 9.07
C LYS A 238 -16.29 -15.13 9.53
N ILE A 239 -17.19 -14.93 8.58
CA ILE A 239 -18.63 -14.83 8.87
C ILE A 239 -19.35 -16.10 8.49
N TYR A 240 -19.22 -16.55 7.24
CA TYR A 240 -19.91 -17.71 6.73
C TYR A 240 -19.07 -18.43 5.67
N LYS A 241 -18.95 -19.79 5.75
CA LYS A 241 -18.31 -20.65 4.74
C LYS A 241 -17.02 -20.07 4.12
N ASN A 242 -16.06 -19.64 4.93
CA ASN A 242 -14.80 -19.00 4.50
C ASN A 242 -14.96 -17.61 3.84
N GLN A 243 -16.11 -17.00 3.94
CA GLN A 243 -16.30 -15.60 3.61
C GLN A 243 -15.76 -14.73 4.74
N VAL A 244 -15.09 -13.64 4.40
CA VAL A 244 -14.38 -12.78 5.36
C VAL A 244 -14.91 -11.36 5.27
N LEU A 245 -15.26 -10.79 6.43
CA LEU A 245 -15.40 -9.36 6.59
C LEU A 245 -14.04 -8.81 7.05
N ALA A 246 -13.46 -7.93 6.25
CA ALA A 246 -12.27 -7.18 6.59
C ALA A 246 -12.65 -5.71 6.75
N MET A 247 -12.19 -5.07 7.83
CA MET A 247 -12.45 -3.66 8.13
C MET A 247 -11.16 -2.96 8.52
N GLN A 248 -11.02 -1.71 8.12
CA GLN A 248 -9.91 -0.85 8.52
C GLN A 248 -10.42 0.52 8.93
N ALA A 249 -9.87 1.06 10.02
CA ALA A 249 -9.92 2.47 10.38
C ALA A 249 -8.49 3.00 10.38
N PHE A 250 -8.23 3.98 9.51
CA PHE A 250 -6.91 4.55 9.32
C PHE A 250 -6.96 6.06 9.54
N SER A 251 -6.02 6.56 10.36
CA SER A 251 -5.81 7.99 10.57
C SER A 251 -4.34 8.32 10.39
N PHE A 252 -4.09 9.40 9.68
CA PHE A 252 -2.76 9.98 9.50
C PHE A 252 -2.83 11.47 9.81
N SER A 253 -2.02 11.92 10.78
CA SER A 253 -2.03 13.27 11.29
C SER A 253 -0.64 13.87 11.24
N ASN A 254 -0.51 15.05 10.65
CA ASN A 254 0.70 15.87 10.70
C ASN A 254 0.51 17.02 11.69
N ILE A 255 1.42 17.14 12.64
CA ILE A 255 1.49 18.20 13.63
C ILE A 255 2.72 19.05 13.32
N GLY A 256 2.51 20.28 12.87
CA GLY A 256 3.57 21.20 12.46
C GLY A 256 3.03 22.31 11.57
N THR A 257 3.76 23.40 11.44
CA THR A 257 3.39 24.54 10.58
C THR A 257 3.74 24.28 9.11
N GLU A 258 4.93 23.77 8.87
CA GLU A 258 5.48 23.52 7.53
C GLU A 258 5.60 22.00 7.28
N VAL A 259 4.61 21.41 6.65
CA VAL A 259 4.62 20.01 6.22
C VAL A 259 4.76 19.97 4.71
N PRO A 260 5.82 19.35 4.17
CA PRO A 260 6.03 19.35 2.73
C PRO A 260 5.02 18.44 2.00
N LEU A 261 4.72 18.79 0.74
CA LEU A 261 3.62 18.23 -0.06
C LEU A 261 3.47 16.70 0.01
N ARG A 262 4.56 15.95 -0.17
CA ARG A 262 4.51 14.48 -0.20
C ARG A 262 4.48 13.84 1.18
N SER A 263 4.65 14.64 2.24
CA SER A 263 4.45 14.22 3.64
C SER A 263 3.05 14.53 4.15
N LEU A 264 2.26 15.31 3.41
CA LEU A 264 0.85 15.55 3.75
C LEU A 264 0.04 14.26 3.69
N ALA A 265 -0.95 14.17 4.55
CA ALA A 265 -1.97 13.14 4.51
C ALA A 265 -2.77 13.21 3.20
N SER A 266 -3.05 12.07 2.60
CA SER A 266 -3.82 11.99 1.35
C SER A 266 -4.49 10.64 1.20
N PHE A 267 -5.54 10.56 0.41
CA PHE A 267 -6.17 9.29 0.06
C PHE A 267 -6.42 9.16 -1.44
N GLY A 268 -6.73 7.95 -1.84
CA GLY A 268 -6.92 7.50 -3.22
C GLY A 268 -6.00 6.34 -3.57
N GLY A 269 -6.08 5.90 -4.81
CA GLY A 269 -5.26 4.84 -5.33
C GLY A 269 -5.81 3.43 -5.10
N SER A 270 -4.96 2.44 -5.20
CA SER A 270 -5.37 1.04 -5.20
C SER A 270 -5.68 0.47 -3.81
N ASN A 271 -5.23 1.11 -2.74
CA ASN A 271 -5.29 0.55 -1.38
C ASN A 271 -6.22 1.33 -0.44
N SER A 272 -6.64 2.52 -0.82
CA SER A 272 -7.48 3.38 0.02
C SER A 272 -8.40 4.22 -0.85
N MET A 273 -9.69 4.29 -0.50
CA MET A 273 -10.66 5.10 -1.22
C MET A 273 -10.61 4.87 -2.74
N ARG A 274 -10.67 3.61 -3.14
CA ARG A 274 -10.53 3.19 -4.55
C ARG A 274 -11.56 3.85 -5.45
N GLY A 275 -11.10 4.42 -6.57
CA GLY A 275 -11.88 5.26 -7.47
C GLY A 275 -11.37 6.69 -7.49
N TYR A 276 -10.85 7.21 -6.38
CA TYR A 276 -10.11 8.47 -6.37
C TYR A 276 -8.66 8.27 -6.83
N TYR A 277 -8.12 9.28 -7.50
CA TYR A 277 -6.70 9.40 -7.81
C TYR A 277 -5.90 9.50 -6.50
N ASP A 278 -4.74 8.84 -6.37
CA ASP A 278 -3.89 8.95 -5.18
C ASP A 278 -3.45 10.40 -4.97
N GLY A 279 -3.80 10.94 -3.81
CA GLY A 279 -3.55 12.34 -3.49
C GLY A 279 -4.49 13.33 -4.17
N ARG A 280 -5.67 12.91 -4.64
CA ARG A 280 -6.72 13.82 -5.12
C ARG A 280 -7.09 14.86 -4.07
N TYR A 281 -7.13 14.46 -2.83
CA TYR A 281 -7.30 15.32 -1.67
C TYR A 281 -6.10 15.17 -0.74
N ARG A 282 -5.50 16.30 -0.34
CA ARG A 282 -4.31 16.35 0.51
C ARG A 282 -4.46 17.45 1.54
N ASP A 283 -4.15 17.14 2.80
CA ASP A 283 -4.05 18.12 3.88
C ASP A 283 -3.22 17.54 5.04
N LYS A 284 -3.18 18.20 6.18
CA LYS A 284 -2.41 17.73 7.35
C LYS A 284 -3.02 16.50 8.01
N GLN A 285 -4.34 16.33 7.94
CA GLN A 285 -5.07 15.26 8.61
C GLN A 285 -5.79 14.37 7.59
N GLN A 286 -5.89 13.08 7.90
CA GLN A 286 -6.69 12.11 7.14
C GLN A 286 -7.40 11.17 8.09
N LEU A 287 -8.64 10.85 7.77
CA LEU A 287 -9.40 9.77 8.37
C LEU A 287 -10.05 8.95 7.26
N VAL A 288 -9.84 7.64 7.27
CA VAL A 288 -10.45 6.70 6.30
C VAL A 288 -10.98 5.48 7.03
N LEU A 289 -12.20 5.09 6.69
CA LEU A 289 -12.83 3.85 7.09
C LEU A 289 -13.07 3.01 5.85
N GLN A 290 -12.66 1.76 5.88
CA GLN A 290 -12.80 0.82 4.76
C GLN A 290 -13.43 -0.49 5.24
N ALA A 291 -14.27 -1.08 4.39
CA ALA A 291 -14.81 -2.41 4.60
C ALA A 291 -14.78 -3.22 3.31
N GLU A 292 -14.35 -4.48 3.40
CA GLU A 292 -14.36 -5.44 2.31
C GLU A 292 -15.09 -6.72 2.73
N TYR A 293 -15.95 -7.21 1.86
CA TYR A 293 -16.51 -8.53 1.97
C TYR A 293 -15.90 -9.44 0.92
N ARG A 294 -15.07 -10.38 1.37
CA ARG A 294 -14.27 -11.28 0.55
C ARG A 294 -14.93 -12.65 0.48
N MET A 295 -15.19 -13.12 -0.72
CA MET A 295 -15.94 -14.36 -0.98
C MET A 295 -15.12 -15.32 -1.84
N PRO A 296 -14.87 -16.57 -1.42
CA PRO A 296 -14.42 -17.62 -2.33
C PRO A 296 -15.56 -17.96 -3.32
N VAL A 297 -15.23 -18.06 -4.61
CA VAL A 297 -16.20 -18.36 -5.65
C VAL A 297 -16.02 -19.80 -6.16
N TYR A 298 -14.90 -20.08 -6.83
CA TYR A 298 -14.60 -21.40 -7.35
C TYR A 298 -13.09 -21.61 -7.53
N GLY A 299 -12.58 -22.71 -7.03
CA GLY A 299 -11.20 -23.15 -7.24
C GLY A 299 -10.15 -22.16 -6.69
N ARG A 300 -9.57 -21.34 -7.55
CA ARG A 300 -8.61 -20.26 -7.23
C ARG A 300 -9.24 -18.88 -7.29
N PHE A 301 -10.49 -18.79 -7.71
CA PHE A 301 -11.19 -17.52 -7.90
C PHE A 301 -11.98 -17.12 -6.66
N GLY A 302 -11.89 -15.85 -6.31
CA GLY A 302 -12.68 -15.18 -5.31
C GLY A 302 -13.25 -13.88 -5.84
N ALA A 303 -14.22 -13.33 -5.14
CA ALA A 303 -14.79 -12.02 -5.41
C ALA A 303 -14.74 -11.16 -4.15
N VAL A 304 -14.72 -9.86 -4.33
CA VAL A 304 -14.75 -8.86 -3.26
C VAL A 304 -15.74 -7.77 -3.62
N VAL A 305 -16.51 -7.32 -2.63
CA VAL A 305 -17.20 -6.03 -2.68
C VAL A 305 -16.65 -5.16 -1.55
N PHE A 306 -16.55 -3.87 -1.81
CA PHE A 306 -15.99 -2.94 -0.83
C PHE A 306 -16.74 -1.61 -0.80
N ALA A 307 -16.66 -0.96 0.35
CA ALA A 307 -17.14 0.40 0.55
C ALA A 307 -16.19 1.12 1.49
N ASP A 308 -15.85 2.34 1.13
CA ASP A 308 -14.88 3.17 1.84
C ASP A 308 -15.49 4.58 2.05
N MET A 309 -15.13 5.21 3.17
CA MET A 309 -15.46 6.61 3.45
C MET A 309 -14.28 7.29 4.14
N GLY A 310 -14.09 8.57 3.87
CA GLY A 310 -13.00 9.32 4.48
C GLY A 310 -12.98 10.79 4.07
N ASP A 311 -12.11 11.53 4.70
CA ASP A 311 -11.83 12.93 4.35
C ASP A 311 -10.40 13.33 4.73
N VAL A 312 -9.99 14.51 4.28
CA VAL A 312 -8.80 15.22 4.75
C VAL A 312 -9.20 16.52 5.43
N GLY A 313 -8.39 17.02 6.33
CA GLY A 313 -8.62 18.26 7.04
C GLY A 313 -7.31 18.97 7.40
N HIS A 314 -7.38 20.28 7.66
CA HIS A 314 -6.24 21.03 8.15
C HIS A 314 -5.99 20.78 9.64
N THR A 315 -7.08 20.61 10.39
CA THR A 315 -7.10 20.31 11.83
C THR A 315 -7.88 19.04 12.12
N PRO A 316 -7.67 18.38 13.27
CA PRO A 316 -8.46 17.20 13.66
C PRO A 316 -9.97 17.46 13.81
N THR A 317 -10.37 18.71 13.95
CA THR A 317 -11.78 19.14 14.12
C THR A 317 -12.50 19.40 12.79
N ASP A 318 -11.80 19.34 11.65
CA ASP A 318 -12.38 19.67 10.33
C ASP A 318 -13.21 18.53 9.72
N PHE A 319 -13.27 17.39 10.38
CA PHE A 319 -14.05 16.24 9.89
C PHE A 319 -15.54 16.41 10.20
N GLU A 320 -16.35 16.53 9.14
CA GLU A 320 -17.80 16.66 9.21
C GLU A 320 -18.46 15.54 8.40
N LEU A 321 -19.53 14.96 8.92
CA LEU A 321 -20.23 13.84 8.27
C LEU A 321 -20.74 14.17 6.85
N ASN A 322 -21.18 15.41 6.63
CA ASN A 322 -21.70 15.90 5.35
C ASN A 322 -20.62 16.20 4.31
N SER A 323 -19.34 16.37 4.72
CA SER A 323 -18.22 16.58 3.81
C SER A 323 -17.51 15.27 3.39
N LEU A 324 -17.80 14.16 4.06
CA LEU A 324 -17.15 12.88 3.80
C LEU A 324 -17.24 12.48 2.32
N LYS A 325 -16.13 12.03 1.80
CA LYS A 325 -16.02 11.36 0.51
C LYS A 325 -16.32 9.88 0.73
N TYR A 326 -16.91 9.25 -0.26
CA TYR A 326 -17.15 7.82 -0.27
C TYR A 326 -16.74 7.20 -1.58
N SER A 327 -16.35 5.95 -1.52
CA SER A 327 -16.13 5.10 -2.68
C SER A 327 -16.68 3.71 -2.41
N TYR A 328 -16.98 2.99 -3.47
CA TYR A 328 -17.45 1.62 -3.41
C TYR A 328 -17.08 0.90 -4.70
N GLY A 329 -17.14 -0.41 -4.65
CA GLY A 329 -16.82 -1.17 -5.85
C GLY A 329 -16.78 -2.67 -5.60
N GLY A 330 -16.21 -3.36 -6.57
CA GLY A 330 -16.02 -4.79 -6.51
C GLY A 330 -14.78 -5.22 -7.25
N GLY A 331 -14.38 -6.46 -7.02
CA GLY A 331 -13.20 -7.00 -7.63
C GLY A 331 -13.17 -8.51 -7.66
N VAL A 332 -12.22 -9.01 -8.42
CA VAL A 332 -11.94 -10.45 -8.55
C VAL A 332 -10.57 -10.73 -7.93
N ARG A 333 -10.46 -11.89 -7.32
CA ARG A 333 -9.23 -12.44 -6.76
C ARG A 333 -8.84 -13.71 -7.49
N PHE A 334 -7.56 -13.87 -7.76
CA PHE A 334 -7.01 -15.12 -8.24
C PHE A 334 -5.85 -15.55 -7.32
N ALA A 335 -5.99 -16.68 -6.65
CA ALA A 335 -4.97 -17.19 -5.74
C ALA A 335 -3.74 -17.63 -6.52
N LEU A 336 -2.68 -16.82 -6.49
CA LEU A 336 -1.35 -17.15 -7.02
C LEU A 336 -0.73 -18.27 -6.19
N ASP A 337 -0.79 -18.11 -4.87
CA ASP A 337 -0.36 -19.10 -3.89
C ASP A 337 -1.48 -19.32 -2.85
N LYS A 338 -2.06 -20.53 -2.83
CA LYS A 338 -3.11 -20.88 -1.87
C LYS A 338 -2.57 -21.08 -0.45
N LYS A 339 -1.31 -21.53 -0.32
CA LYS A 339 -0.69 -21.80 0.98
C LYS A 339 -0.37 -20.49 1.70
N GLU A 340 0.27 -19.57 0.99
CA GLU A 340 0.62 -18.27 1.52
C GLU A 340 -0.53 -17.26 1.44
N LYS A 341 -1.66 -17.63 0.82
CA LYS A 341 -2.84 -16.79 0.55
C LYS A 341 -2.49 -15.51 -0.24
N LEU A 342 -1.54 -15.63 -1.16
CA LEU A 342 -1.15 -14.53 -2.03
C LEU A 342 -2.09 -14.46 -3.23
N ASN A 343 -2.77 -13.33 -3.39
CA ASN A 343 -3.75 -13.11 -4.44
C ASN A 343 -3.27 -12.08 -5.48
N LEU A 344 -3.60 -12.34 -6.74
CA LEU A 344 -3.72 -11.30 -7.75
C LEU A 344 -5.12 -10.72 -7.64
N ARG A 345 -5.25 -9.40 -7.56
CA ARG A 345 -6.54 -8.70 -7.50
C ARG A 345 -6.76 -7.80 -8.70
N VAL A 346 -8.02 -7.75 -9.12
CA VAL A 346 -8.52 -6.78 -10.09
C VAL A 346 -9.72 -6.10 -9.46
N ASP A 347 -9.60 -4.82 -9.14
CA ASP A 347 -10.64 -4.05 -8.48
C ASP A 347 -11.14 -2.93 -9.39
N TYR A 348 -12.45 -2.69 -9.38
CA TYR A 348 -13.06 -1.53 -10.00
C TYR A 348 -13.77 -0.70 -8.94
N GLY A 349 -13.26 0.51 -8.72
CA GLY A 349 -13.78 1.46 -7.74
C GLY A 349 -14.53 2.60 -8.41
N LEU A 350 -15.62 3.00 -7.78
CA LEU A 350 -16.46 4.15 -8.11
C LEU A 350 -16.45 5.11 -6.92
N ALA A 351 -16.33 6.41 -7.19
CA ALA A 351 -16.27 7.42 -6.15
C ALA A 351 -17.11 8.65 -6.52
N LYS A 352 -17.36 9.52 -5.54
CA LYS A 352 -18.14 10.75 -5.73
C LYS A 352 -17.52 11.62 -6.83
N GLY A 353 -18.36 12.33 -7.62
CA GLY A 353 -17.90 13.23 -8.68
C GLY A 353 -17.51 12.50 -9.98
N ASN A 354 -18.10 11.32 -10.25
CA ASN A 354 -17.81 10.50 -11.44
C ASN A 354 -16.36 9.97 -11.50
N ASN A 355 -15.67 9.98 -10.36
CA ASN A 355 -14.35 9.38 -10.23
C ASN A 355 -14.46 7.84 -10.27
N ARG A 356 -13.56 7.20 -11.00
CA ARG A 356 -13.53 5.74 -11.15
C ARG A 356 -12.13 5.25 -11.44
N GLY A 357 -11.79 4.05 -10.95
CA GLY A 357 -10.49 3.45 -11.16
C GLY A 357 -10.56 1.95 -11.37
N LEU A 358 -9.72 1.44 -12.26
CA LEU A 358 -9.47 0.03 -12.45
C LEU A 358 -8.03 -0.26 -12.02
N TYR A 359 -7.89 -1.21 -11.11
CA TYR A 359 -6.63 -1.53 -10.45
C TYR A 359 -6.27 -3.00 -10.63
N PHE A 360 -5.03 -3.27 -11.04
CA PHE A 360 -4.43 -4.60 -11.07
C PHE A 360 -3.27 -4.62 -10.09
N GLN A 361 -3.34 -5.46 -9.06
CA GLN A 361 -2.37 -5.49 -7.96
C GLN A 361 -2.14 -6.91 -7.45
N ILE A 362 -1.03 -7.10 -6.72
CA ILE A 362 -0.75 -8.31 -5.96
C ILE A 362 -0.98 -8.03 -4.48
N GLY A 363 -1.65 -8.94 -3.78
CA GLY A 363 -2.06 -8.80 -2.38
C GLY A 363 -3.46 -8.23 -2.22
N GLU A 364 -3.86 -8.01 -0.98
CA GLU A 364 -5.12 -7.35 -0.62
C GLU A 364 -4.92 -5.85 -0.43
N ALA A 365 -6.02 -5.08 -0.31
CA ALA A 365 -5.94 -3.63 -0.15
C ALA A 365 -5.36 -3.24 1.24
N PHE A 366 -5.72 -4.05 2.29
CA PHE A 366 -5.25 -3.86 3.66
C PHE A 366 -5.26 -5.15 4.46
#